data_6cdf47862ddab0893e59fb04049f768a
#
_entry.id   6cdf47862ddab0893e59fb04049f768a
#
_cell.length_a   1.000
_cell.length_b   1.000
_cell.length_c   1.000
_cell.angle_alpha   90.00
_cell.angle_beta   90.00
_cell.angle_gamma   90.00
#
_symmetry.space_group_name_H-M   'P 1'
#
loop_
_entity.id
_entity.type
_entity.pdbx_description
1 polymer ?
#
loop_
_entity_poly.entity_id
_entity_poly.type
_entity_poly.pdbx_seq_one_letter_code
_entity_poly.pdbx_strand_id
1 'polypeptide(L)'
;MFSRKIQSLCIALFWLCAAVPQMAFAEYPEHPVTVYHPFEPTPYDALSKVYNAEMSKILGVPFVFEYGMMGKAAKATLNGKPDGYTVYFAAMGPMVLKPNMVGPSASPKDFRAVGRATLLPILFVANKNAPFKTFEEFKAY
;
A
#
# COMPACT_ATOMS: atom_id res chain seq x y z
N MET A 1 48.31 -14.41 -41.20
CA MET A 1 48.18 -12.95 -41.45
C MET A 1 46.70 -12.64 -41.65
N PHE A 2 46.00 -12.24 -40.54
CA PHE A 2 44.56 -11.93 -40.62
C PHE A 2 44.35 -10.67 -41.47
N SER A 3 43.43 -10.75 -42.42
CA SER A 3 43.12 -9.62 -43.31
C SER A 3 42.67 -8.41 -42.51
N ARG A 4 43.20 -7.21 -42.83
CA ARG A 4 42.82 -5.91 -42.23
C ARG A 4 41.30 -5.70 -42.18
N LYS A 5 40.56 -6.28 -43.11
CA LYS A 5 39.08 -6.25 -43.18
C LYS A 5 38.42 -7.00 -42.03
N ILE A 6 38.99 -8.14 -41.59
CA ILE A 6 38.45 -8.90 -40.43
C ILE A 6 38.66 -8.13 -39.11
N GLN A 7 39.81 -7.49 -38.94
CA GLN A 7 40.10 -6.67 -37.77
C GLN A 7 39.14 -5.47 -37.67
N SER A 8 38.89 -4.79 -38.79
CA SER A 8 37.92 -3.67 -38.80
C SER A 8 36.49 -4.13 -38.51
N LEU A 9 36.10 -5.32 -38.98
CA LEU A 9 34.77 -5.87 -38.68
C LEU A 9 34.61 -6.24 -37.20
N CYS A 10 35.63 -6.83 -36.60
CA CYS A 10 35.60 -7.16 -35.17
C CYS A 10 35.53 -5.90 -34.26
N ILE A 11 36.25 -4.83 -34.63
CA ILE A 11 36.22 -3.56 -33.92
C ILE A 11 34.84 -2.91 -34.05
N ALA A 12 34.25 -2.93 -35.23
CA ALA A 12 32.90 -2.40 -35.45
C ALA A 12 31.82 -3.16 -34.67
N LEU A 13 31.91 -4.50 -34.60
CA LEU A 13 31.02 -5.34 -33.79
C LEU A 13 31.18 -5.06 -32.28
N PHE A 14 32.41 -4.88 -31.83
CA PHE A 14 32.68 -4.56 -30.43
C PHE A 14 32.05 -3.21 -30.00
N TRP A 15 32.15 -2.18 -30.86
CA TRP A 15 31.53 -0.89 -30.62
C TRP A 15 29.99 -0.93 -30.69
N LEU A 16 29.43 -1.81 -31.52
CA LEU A 16 27.97 -2.01 -31.60
C LEU A 16 27.41 -2.68 -30.35
N CYS A 17 28.13 -3.61 -29.73
CA CYS A 17 27.77 -4.25 -28.48
C CYS A 17 27.88 -3.29 -27.25
N ALA A 18 28.78 -2.29 -27.31
CA ALA A 18 28.93 -1.30 -26.25
C ALA A 18 27.81 -0.23 -26.23
N ALA A 19 27.02 -0.15 -27.31
CA ALA A 19 25.90 0.80 -27.41
C ALA A 19 24.55 0.24 -26.96
N VAL A 20 24.52 -0.93 -26.30
CA VAL A 20 23.27 -1.41 -25.65
C VAL A 20 22.96 -0.46 -24.50
N PRO A 21 21.86 0.31 -24.56
CA PRO A 21 21.47 1.14 -23.42
C PRO A 21 21.27 0.20 -22.22
N GLN A 22 22.08 0.36 -21.21
CA GLN A 22 21.77 -0.24 -19.92
C GLN A 22 20.44 0.36 -19.51
N MET A 23 19.36 -0.41 -19.59
CA MET A 23 18.12 -0.06 -18.92
C MET A 23 18.45 0.00 -17.42
N ALA A 24 18.81 1.18 -16.97
CA ALA A 24 18.80 1.48 -15.55
C ALA A 24 17.34 1.27 -15.10
N PHE A 25 17.06 0.16 -14.46
CA PHE A 25 15.83 0.04 -13.71
C PHE A 25 15.91 1.12 -12.64
N ALA A 26 15.10 2.14 -12.82
CA ALA A 26 14.96 3.18 -11.82
C ALA A 26 14.67 2.49 -10.48
N GLU A 27 15.49 2.75 -9.48
CA GLU A 27 15.38 2.11 -8.17
C GLU A 27 14.15 2.69 -7.46
N TYR A 28 13.07 1.88 -7.40
CA TYR A 28 11.86 2.28 -6.68
C TYR A 28 12.12 2.28 -5.17
N PRO A 29 11.70 3.33 -4.43
CA PRO A 29 11.06 4.57 -4.88
C PRO A 29 12.07 5.71 -5.14
N GLU A 30 11.84 6.52 -6.19
CA GLU A 30 12.66 7.71 -6.53
C GLU A 30 12.08 9.03 -5.99
N HIS A 31 10.80 9.05 -5.64
CA HIS A 31 10.08 10.24 -5.17
C HIS A 31 9.08 9.89 -4.05
N PRO A 32 8.47 10.89 -3.38
CA PRO A 32 7.57 10.66 -2.26
C PRO A 32 6.43 9.69 -2.56
N VAL A 33 6.11 8.83 -1.60
CA VAL A 33 4.96 7.92 -1.65
C VAL A 33 3.81 8.53 -0.88
N THR A 34 2.64 8.64 -1.51
CA THR A 34 1.42 9.13 -0.88
C THR A 34 0.67 7.98 -0.22
N VAL A 35 0.42 8.11 1.08
CA VAL A 35 -0.32 7.11 1.88
C VAL A 35 -1.67 7.67 2.25
N TYR A 36 -2.72 7.17 1.60
CA TYR A 36 -4.10 7.53 1.94
C TYR A 36 -4.57 6.81 3.19
N HIS A 37 -5.12 7.57 4.15
CA HIS A 37 -5.63 7.08 5.42
C HIS A 37 -7.15 7.32 5.52
N PRO A 38 -7.96 6.32 5.93
CA PRO A 38 -9.43 6.42 5.90
C PRO A 38 -10.05 7.24 7.03
N PHE A 39 -9.25 7.67 7.98
CA PHE A 39 -9.69 8.43 9.14
C PHE A 39 -9.01 9.79 9.16
N GLU A 40 -9.64 10.77 9.81
CA GLU A 40 -8.98 12.03 10.15
C GLU A 40 -7.89 11.81 11.20
N PRO A 41 -6.98 12.80 11.40
CA PRO A 41 -5.96 12.70 12.44
C PRO A 41 -6.58 12.38 13.80
N THR A 42 -6.34 11.18 14.29
CA THR A 42 -6.85 10.65 15.56
C THR A 42 -5.74 9.83 16.23
N PRO A 43 -5.90 9.43 17.49
CA PRO A 43 -4.95 8.48 18.09
C PRO A 43 -4.75 7.18 17.31
N TYR A 44 -5.73 6.78 16.47
CA TYR A 44 -5.61 5.60 15.60
C TYR A 44 -4.56 5.75 14.50
N ASP A 45 -4.22 6.98 14.10
CA ASP A 45 -3.19 7.20 13.09
C ASP A 45 -1.76 7.19 13.66
N ALA A 46 -1.60 7.14 14.99
CA ALA A 46 -0.30 7.06 15.63
C ALA A 46 0.53 5.86 15.13
N LEU A 47 -0.12 4.71 14.97
CA LEU A 47 0.54 3.52 14.46
C LEU A 47 0.99 3.71 13.00
N SER A 48 0.12 4.23 12.15
CA SER A 48 0.46 4.48 10.74
C SER A 48 1.55 5.54 10.60
N LYS A 49 1.62 6.53 11.47
CA LYS A 49 2.72 7.51 11.53
C LYS A 49 4.06 6.84 11.82
N VAL A 50 4.09 5.90 12.78
CA VAL A 50 5.31 5.13 13.08
C VAL A 50 5.75 4.33 11.84
N TYR A 51 4.83 3.61 11.20
CA TYR A 51 5.14 2.88 9.97
C TYR A 51 5.67 3.78 8.87
N ASN A 52 5.03 4.91 8.61
CA ASN A 52 5.47 5.84 7.56
C ASN A 52 6.85 6.43 7.87
N ALA A 53 7.13 6.76 9.13
CA ALA A 53 8.43 7.26 9.53
C ALA A 53 9.54 6.21 9.30
N GLU A 54 9.30 4.97 9.67
CA GLU A 54 10.27 3.89 9.46
C GLU A 54 10.41 3.54 7.96
N MET A 55 9.32 3.49 7.21
CA MET A 55 9.38 3.26 5.75
C MET A 55 10.14 4.38 5.04
N SER A 56 9.95 5.64 5.46
CA SER A 56 10.71 6.78 4.92
C SER A 56 12.21 6.64 5.16
N LYS A 57 12.62 6.15 6.33
CA LYS A 57 14.02 5.89 6.64
C LYS A 57 14.61 4.74 5.81
N ILE A 58 13.86 3.63 5.71
CA ILE A 58 14.33 2.42 5.00
C ILE A 58 14.45 2.68 3.50
N LEU A 59 13.48 3.37 2.91
CA LEU A 59 13.38 3.56 1.47
C LEU A 59 13.99 4.90 0.98
N GLY A 60 14.43 5.77 1.90
CA GLY A 60 15.12 7.01 1.56
C GLY A 60 14.24 8.09 0.93
N VAL A 61 12.91 7.92 0.90
CA VAL A 61 11.95 8.89 0.36
C VAL A 61 10.84 9.21 1.37
N PRO A 62 10.25 10.41 1.34
CA PRO A 62 9.13 10.75 2.21
C PRO A 62 7.89 9.88 1.94
N PHE A 63 7.26 9.40 3.01
CA PHE A 63 5.91 8.84 3.00
C PHE A 63 4.95 9.90 3.53
N VAL A 64 4.12 10.46 2.64
CA VAL A 64 3.26 11.61 2.92
C VAL A 64 1.83 11.13 3.21
N PHE A 65 1.25 11.61 4.31
CA PHE A 65 -0.14 11.31 4.65
C PHE A 65 -1.12 12.18 3.89
N GLU A 66 -2.16 11.52 3.38
CA GLU A 66 -3.37 12.13 2.89
C GLU A 66 -4.58 11.52 3.60
N TYR A 67 -5.40 12.37 4.21
CA TYR A 67 -6.58 11.92 4.96
C TYR A 67 -7.83 12.02 4.11
N GLY A 68 -8.59 10.94 4.07
CA GLY A 68 -9.84 10.92 3.32
C GLY A 68 -10.87 10.04 4.00
N MET A 69 -11.86 10.70 4.67
CA MET A 69 -12.91 9.97 5.38
C MET A 69 -13.55 8.90 4.50
N MET A 70 -13.60 7.70 5.10
CA MET A 70 -14.42 6.54 4.69
C MET A 70 -14.54 6.31 3.21
N GLY A 71 -14.22 6.33 2.28
CA GLY A 71 -14.43 6.03 0.87
C GLY A 71 -13.68 7.00 -0.03
N LYS A 72 -13.35 8.19 0.44
CA LYS A 72 -12.54 9.14 -0.33
C LYS A 72 -11.10 8.65 -0.48
N ALA A 73 -10.49 8.17 0.61
CA ALA A 73 -9.15 7.60 0.60
C ALA A 73 -9.04 6.39 -0.35
N ALA A 74 -9.99 5.46 -0.26
CA ALA A 74 -10.03 4.30 -1.15
C ALA A 74 -10.17 4.70 -2.62
N LYS A 75 -11.10 5.63 -2.94
CA LYS A 75 -11.27 6.14 -4.30
C LYS A 75 -10.04 6.89 -4.81
N ALA A 76 -9.40 7.71 -3.98
CA ALA A 76 -8.20 8.41 -4.35
C ALA A 76 -7.06 7.45 -4.71
N THR A 77 -6.91 6.37 -3.92
CA THR A 77 -5.93 5.33 -4.22
C THR A 77 -6.24 4.61 -5.54
N LEU A 78 -7.51 4.25 -5.79
CA LEU A 78 -7.91 3.58 -7.03
C LEU A 78 -7.76 4.46 -8.27
N ASN A 79 -7.90 5.77 -8.12
CA ASN A 79 -7.68 6.74 -9.20
C ASN A 79 -6.19 7.06 -9.43
N GLY A 80 -5.31 6.66 -8.52
CA GLY A 80 -3.87 6.78 -8.65
C GLY A 80 -3.31 5.82 -9.70
N LYS A 81 -2.09 6.09 -10.15
CA LYS A 81 -1.38 5.16 -11.03
C LYS A 81 -0.99 3.90 -10.23
N PRO A 82 -1.05 2.69 -10.84
CA PRO A 82 -0.67 1.46 -10.17
C PRO A 82 0.86 1.24 -10.19
N ASP A 83 1.63 2.27 -9.86
CA ASP A 83 3.09 2.32 -9.90
C ASP A 83 3.74 2.19 -8.50
N GLY A 84 2.94 2.02 -7.45
CA GLY A 84 3.40 1.88 -6.08
C GLY A 84 3.55 3.19 -5.30
N TYR A 85 3.40 4.36 -5.94
CA TYR A 85 3.51 5.65 -5.28
C TYR A 85 2.23 6.12 -4.61
N THR A 86 1.14 5.40 -4.78
CA THR A 86 -0.14 5.66 -4.13
C THR A 86 -0.56 4.42 -3.34
N VAL A 87 -0.55 4.53 -2.02
CA VAL A 87 -0.81 3.41 -1.10
C VAL A 87 -2.01 3.74 -0.21
N TYR A 88 -2.81 2.73 0.12
CA TYR A 88 -3.92 2.84 1.05
C TYR A 88 -3.62 2.12 2.35
N PHE A 89 -3.52 2.86 3.46
CA PHE A 89 -3.42 2.27 4.79
C PHE A 89 -4.82 1.84 5.25
N ALA A 90 -5.26 0.70 4.78
CA ALA A 90 -6.63 0.22 4.91
C ALA A 90 -6.96 -0.27 6.33
N ALA A 91 -8.21 -0.10 6.72
CA ALA A 91 -8.77 -0.69 7.93
C ALA A 91 -10.01 -1.55 7.59
N MET A 92 -10.32 -2.53 8.44
CA MET A 92 -11.43 -3.45 8.21
C MET A 92 -12.78 -2.72 8.09
N GLY A 93 -13.02 -1.68 8.89
CA GLY A 93 -14.26 -0.91 8.84
C GLY A 93 -14.55 -0.32 7.45
N PRO A 94 -13.69 0.56 6.92
CA PRO A 94 -13.85 1.14 5.59
C PRO A 94 -13.79 0.14 4.44
N MET A 95 -12.96 -0.90 4.54
CA MET A 95 -12.72 -1.84 3.44
C MET A 95 -13.71 -2.98 3.36
N VAL A 96 -14.18 -3.47 4.50
CA VAL A 96 -15.00 -4.69 4.57
C VAL A 96 -16.40 -4.38 5.09
N LEU A 97 -16.49 -3.75 6.27
CA LEU A 97 -17.79 -3.57 6.92
C LEU A 97 -18.67 -2.57 6.15
N LYS A 98 -18.14 -1.39 5.83
CA LYS A 98 -18.93 -0.35 5.18
C LYS A 98 -19.49 -0.75 3.81
N PRO A 99 -18.74 -1.34 2.89
CA PRO A 99 -19.30 -1.79 1.61
C PRO A 99 -20.44 -2.81 1.74
N ASN A 100 -20.38 -3.66 2.78
CA ASN A 100 -21.43 -4.63 3.06
C ASN A 100 -22.69 -4.04 3.74
N MET A 101 -22.55 -2.87 4.38
CA MET A 101 -23.67 -2.21 5.08
C MET A 101 -24.41 -1.18 4.24
N VAL A 102 -23.67 -0.40 3.43
CA VAL A 102 -24.24 0.78 2.74
C VAL A 102 -23.98 0.77 1.22
N GLY A 103 -23.48 -0.34 0.72
CA GLY A 103 -23.16 -0.53 -0.69
C GLY A 103 -21.71 -0.21 -1.06
N PRO A 104 -21.24 -0.71 -2.21
CA PRO A 104 -19.84 -0.71 -2.58
C PRO A 104 -19.38 0.71 -2.98
N SER A 105 -18.41 1.23 -2.26
CA SER A 105 -17.62 2.39 -2.68
C SER A 105 -16.24 1.97 -3.23
N ALA A 106 -15.73 0.83 -2.78
CA ALA A 106 -14.52 0.14 -3.23
C ALA A 106 -14.58 -1.28 -2.65
N SER A 107 -14.03 -2.25 -3.34
CA SER A 107 -13.96 -3.65 -2.89
C SER A 107 -12.51 -3.99 -2.51
N PRO A 108 -12.28 -4.87 -1.53
CA PRO A 108 -10.93 -5.41 -1.29
C PRO A 108 -10.29 -6.03 -2.53
N LYS A 109 -11.09 -6.51 -3.48
CA LYS A 109 -10.64 -7.09 -4.76
C LYS A 109 -10.04 -6.08 -5.73
N ASP A 110 -10.35 -4.79 -5.54
CA ASP A 110 -9.83 -3.69 -6.36
C ASP A 110 -8.39 -3.30 -5.96
N PHE A 111 -7.89 -3.87 -4.86
CA PHE A 111 -6.58 -3.56 -4.31
C PHE A 111 -5.67 -4.79 -4.29
N ARG A 112 -4.38 -4.56 -4.41
CA ARG A 112 -3.35 -5.55 -4.13
C ARG A 112 -2.87 -5.37 -2.70
N ALA A 113 -3.05 -6.38 -1.85
CA ALA A 113 -2.50 -6.37 -0.50
C ALA A 113 -0.96 -6.46 -0.55
N VAL A 114 -0.30 -5.49 0.07
CA VAL A 114 1.18 -5.44 0.17
C VAL A 114 1.65 -6.10 1.47
N GLY A 115 0.94 -5.85 2.56
CA GLY A 115 1.27 -6.42 3.85
C GLY A 115 0.22 -6.10 4.91
N ARG A 116 0.33 -6.77 6.05
CA ARG A 116 -0.50 -6.50 7.23
C ARG A 116 0.33 -5.77 8.27
N ALA A 117 -0.02 -4.51 8.55
CA ALA A 117 0.67 -3.68 9.53
C ALA A 117 0.38 -4.11 10.97
N THR A 118 -0.87 -4.54 11.26
CA THR A 118 -1.27 -4.95 12.61
C THR A 118 -2.43 -5.92 12.60
N LEU A 119 -2.67 -6.56 13.72
CA LEU A 119 -3.86 -7.34 14.02
C LEU A 119 -4.53 -6.75 15.26
N LEU A 120 -5.71 -6.16 15.07
CA LEU A 120 -6.53 -5.63 16.16
C LEU A 120 -7.68 -6.59 16.43
N PRO A 121 -7.75 -7.22 17.62
CA PRO A 121 -8.89 -8.03 17.99
C PRO A 121 -10.11 -7.15 18.20
N ILE A 122 -11.25 -7.58 17.69
CA ILE A 122 -12.55 -6.97 17.99
C ILE A 122 -13.21 -7.82 19.06
N LEU A 123 -13.58 -7.19 20.16
CA LEU A 123 -14.20 -7.84 21.31
C LEU A 123 -15.68 -7.48 21.37
N PHE A 124 -16.50 -8.48 21.60
CA PHE A 124 -17.88 -8.29 22.01
C PHE A 124 -17.93 -8.22 23.54
N VAL A 125 -18.28 -7.06 24.07
CA VAL A 125 -18.26 -6.82 25.51
C VAL A 125 -19.64 -6.39 26.02
N ALA A 126 -19.98 -6.79 27.23
CA ALA A 126 -21.17 -6.38 27.93
C ALA A 126 -20.83 -5.79 29.31
N ASN A 127 -21.76 -5.05 29.89
CA ASN A 127 -21.62 -4.63 31.27
C ASN A 127 -21.50 -5.85 32.19
N LYS A 128 -20.67 -5.77 33.23
CA LYS A 128 -20.47 -6.86 34.18
C LYS A 128 -21.76 -7.35 34.87
N ASN A 129 -22.77 -6.47 34.96
CA ASN A 129 -24.08 -6.75 35.56
C ASN A 129 -25.13 -7.14 34.50
N ALA A 130 -24.75 -7.39 33.25
CA ALA A 130 -25.68 -7.84 32.23
C ALA A 130 -26.33 -9.17 32.64
N PRO A 131 -27.61 -9.40 32.26
CA PRO A 131 -28.35 -10.60 32.65
C PRO A 131 -27.88 -11.85 31.92
N PHE A 132 -26.88 -11.75 31.06
CA PHE A 132 -26.28 -12.84 30.27
C PHE A 132 -24.76 -12.85 30.48
N LYS A 133 -24.16 -14.05 30.39
CA LYS A 133 -22.73 -14.30 30.57
C LYS A 133 -22.05 -14.89 29.33
N THR A 134 -22.84 -15.40 28.41
CA THR A 134 -22.37 -16.02 27.16
C THR A 134 -23.00 -15.35 25.96
N PHE A 135 -22.43 -15.56 24.77
CA PHE A 135 -22.98 -15.05 23.52
C PHE A 135 -24.33 -15.71 23.18
N GLU A 136 -24.50 -17.00 23.53
CA GLU A 136 -25.75 -17.74 23.35
C GLU A 136 -26.86 -17.14 24.21
N GLU A 137 -26.58 -16.87 25.47
CA GLU A 137 -27.53 -16.20 26.39
C GLU A 137 -27.88 -14.79 25.88
N PHE A 138 -26.90 -14.03 25.36
CA PHE A 138 -27.16 -12.73 24.75
C PHE A 138 -28.09 -12.82 23.55
N LYS A 139 -27.93 -13.80 22.66
CA LYS A 139 -28.82 -13.99 21.50
C LYS A 139 -30.25 -14.36 21.90
N ALA A 140 -30.42 -15.05 23.04
CA ALA A 140 -31.71 -15.47 23.55
C ALA A 140 -32.44 -14.37 24.34
N TYR A 141 -31.72 -13.36 24.84
CA TYR A 141 -32.24 -12.23 25.60
C TYR A 141 -32.89 -11.18 24.71
#